data_dc1a5142c3c08a6ed458dc4b3aa15759
#
_entry.id   dc1a5142c3c08a6ed458dc4b3aa15759
#
_cell.length_a   1.000
_cell.length_b   1.000
_cell.length_c   1.000
_cell.angle_alpha   90.00
_cell.angle_beta   90.00
_cell.angle_gamma   90.00
#
_symmetry.space_group_name_H-M   'P 1'
#
loop_
_entity.id
_entity.type
_entity.pdbx_description
1 polymer ?
#
loop_
_entity_poly.entity_id
_entity_poly.type
_entity_poly.pdbx_seq_one_letter_code
_entity_poly.pdbx_strand_id
1 'polypeptide(L)'
;MTTTTRTDWQPQPGELLLVDLEPVRGTEQKGIRPALVVSDPDMNQLTRRVIVCPITRNPHPWPTKIFLPDGLAVTGAVLVDQVRSIDRAARILRSLGRAPEEIVAEVRGKLRTLLGLTV
;
A
#
# COMPACT_ATOMS: atom_id res chain seq x y z
N MET A 1 7.65 30.99 -5.46
CA MET A 1 7.14 29.69 -5.86
C MET A 1 6.31 29.07 -4.74
N THR A 2 5.19 28.54 -5.09
CA THR A 2 4.32 27.90 -4.10
C THR A 2 4.78 26.44 -3.94
N THR A 3 5.10 26.07 -2.72
CA THR A 3 5.44 24.70 -2.42
C THR A 3 4.15 23.89 -2.32
N THR A 4 4.09 22.77 -3.02
CA THR A 4 2.97 21.86 -2.89
C THR A 4 2.91 21.35 -1.46
N THR A 5 1.78 21.57 -0.80
CA THR A 5 1.57 21.09 0.54
C THR A 5 1.07 19.64 0.50
N ARG A 6 1.08 18.98 1.65
CA ARG A 6 0.56 17.62 1.74
C ARG A 6 -0.92 17.54 1.38
N THR A 7 -1.67 18.63 1.58
CA THR A 7 -3.09 18.66 1.25
C THR A 7 -3.33 18.62 -0.24
N ASP A 8 -2.35 19.04 -1.04
CA ASP A 8 -2.46 19.03 -2.51
C ASP A 8 -2.03 17.72 -3.12
N TRP A 9 -1.26 16.92 -2.38
CA TRP A 9 -0.77 15.66 -2.88
C TRP A 9 -1.75 14.53 -2.53
N GLN A 10 -1.99 13.68 -3.49
CA GLN A 10 -2.90 12.56 -3.34
C GLN A 10 -2.22 11.28 -3.73
N PRO A 11 -2.28 10.24 -2.89
CA PRO A 11 -1.75 8.94 -3.26
C PRO A 11 -2.48 8.38 -4.47
N GLN A 12 -1.72 7.74 -5.36
CA GLN A 12 -2.26 7.09 -6.55
C GLN A 12 -2.10 5.58 -6.42
N PRO A 13 -3.01 4.78 -7.02
CA PRO A 13 -2.84 3.33 -7.03
C PRO A 13 -1.47 2.96 -7.60
N GLY A 14 -0.78 2.06 -6.94
CA GLY A 14 0.56 1.64 -7.33
C GLY A 14 1.67 2.45 -6.71
N GLU A 15 1.35 3.55 -6.06
CA GLU A 15 2.36 4.33 -5.36
C GLU A 15 2.86 3.56 -4.14
N LEU A 16 4.17 3.60 -3.94
CA LEU A 16 4.83 2.99 -2.79
C LEU A 16 5.05 4.09 -1.77
N LEU A 17 4.51 3.88 -0.57
CA LEU A 17 4.55 4.89 0.49
C LEU A 17 5.30 4.38 1.69
N LEU A 18 6.01 5.27 2.37
CA LEU A 18 6.51 4.98 3.71
C LEU A 18 5.44 5.41 4.69
N VAL A 19 4.95 4.46 5.49
CA VAL A 19 3.82 4.69 6.38
C VAL A 19 4.15 4.25 7.79
N ASP A 20 3.49 4.86 8.77
CA ASP A 20 3.57 4.47 10.17
C ASP A 20 2.32 3.64 10.49
N LEU A 21 2.53 2.38 10.79
CA LEU A 21 1.46 1.43 11.05
C LEU A 21 1.20 1.21 12.55
N GLU A 22 1.84 1.98 13.40
CA GLU A 22 1.58 1.89 14.83
C GLU A 22 0.31 2.66 15.21
N PRO A 23 -0.47 2.21 16.20
CA PRO A 23 -0.33 0.93 16.91
C PRO A 23 -0.99 -0.21 16.14
N VAL A 24 -0.45 -1.41 16.31
CA VAL A 24 -1.01 -2.64 15.74
C VAL A 24 -1.07 -3.71 16.81
N ARG A 25 -1.77 -4.82 16.51
CA ARG A 25 -1.94 -5.93 17.46
C ARG A 25 -1.65 -7.26 16.78
N GLY A 26 -1.19 -8.19 17.59
CA GLY A 26 -0.99 -9.56 17.15
C GLY A 26 0.07 -9.68 16.08
N THR A 27 -0.26 -10.40 15.01
CA THR A 27 0.67 -10.69 13.90
C THR A 27 0.68 -9.64 12.81
N GLU A 28 -0.05 -8.53 13.00
CA GLU A 28 -0.07 -7.46 12.01
C GLU A 28 1.31 -6.82 11.86
N GLN A 29 1.61 -6.37 10.64
CA GLN A 29 2.82 -5.59 10.40
C GLN A 29 2.75 -4.27 11.17
N LYS A 30 3.86 -3.91 11.81
CA LYS A 30 3.92 -2.74 12.67
C LYS A 30 5.13 -1.89 12.33
N GLY A 31 5.15 -0.68 12.90
CA GLY A 31 6.24 0.25 12.75
C GLY A 31 6.18 0.99 11.42
N ILE A 32 7.29 1.65 11.11
CA ILE A 32 7.43 2.41 9.88
C ILE A 32 7.84 1.45 8.78
N ARG A 33 7.00 1.34 7.75
CA ARG A 33 7.18 0.34 6.69
C ARG A 33 6.70 0.86 5.36
N PRO A 34 7.24 0.30 4.25
CA PRO A 34 6.66 0.55 2.93
C PRO A 34 5.28 -0.09 2.82
N ALA A 35 4.44 0.52 2.03
CA ALA A 35 3.12 -0.02 1.72
C ALA A 35 2.74 0.36 0.29
N LEU A 36 1.93 -0.47 -0.34
CA LEU A 36 1.45 -0.25 -1.69
C LEU A 36 0.03 0.30 -1.65
N VAL A 37 -0.21 1.40 -2.33
CA VAL A 37 -1.56 1.97 -2.46
C VAL A 37 -2.36 1.12 -3.44
N VAL A 38 -3.53 0.68 -3.01
CA VAL A 38 -4.43 -0.13 -3.85
C VAL A 38 -5.79 0.52 -4.06
N SER A 39 -6.11 1.58 -3.33
CA SER A 39 -7.40 2.24 -3.45
C SER A 39 -7.46 3.15 -4.67
N ASP A 40 -8.69 3.32 -5.14
CA ASP A 40 -8.99 4.11 -6.34
C ASP A 40 -8.69 5.59 -6.11
N PRO A 41 -8.27 6.33 -7.16
CA PRO A 41 -8.00 7.77 -7.03
C PRO A 41 -9.16 8.56 -6.46
N ASP A 42 -10.40 8.21 -6.81
CA ASP A 42 -11.57 8.93 -6.31
C ASP A 42 -11.68 8.80 -4.78
N MET A 43 -11.47 7.61 -4.25
CA MET A 43 -11.46 7.43 -2.80
C MET A 43 -10.35 8.25 -2.16
N ASN A 44 -9.15 8.20 -2.74
CA ASN A 44 -7.97 8.90 -2.20
C ASN A 44 -8.16 10.41 -2.22
N GLN A 45 -8.93 10.91 -3.18
CA GLN A 45 -9.22 12.33 -3.31
C GLN A 45 -10.36 12.78 -2.40
N LEU A 46 -11.43 11.99 -2.33
CA LEU A 46 -12.66 12.40 -1.68
C LEU A 46 -12.69 12.11 -0.18
N THR A 47 -11.79 11.28 0.29
CA THR A 47 -11.71 10.93 1.72
C THR A 47 -10.35 11.29 2.28
N ARG A 48 -10.24 11.26 3.59
CA ARG A 48 -8.94 11.43 4.26
C ARG A 48 -8.21 10.11 4.39
N ARG A 49 -8.72 9.08 3.75
CA ARG A 49 -8.18 7.73 3.90
C ARG A 49 -7.64 7.21 2.58
N VAL A 50 -6.76 6.23 2.71
CA VAL A 50 -6.20 5.49 1.58
C VAL A 50 -6.10 4.04 2.00
N ILE A 51 -6.36 3.12 1.07
CA ILE A 51 -6.25 1.69 1.36
C ILE A 51 -4.91 1.21 0.83
N VAL A 52 -4.15 0.57 1.72
CA VAL A 52 -2.79 0.11 1.41
C VAL A 52 -2.61 -1.33 1.84
N CYS A 53 -1.61 -1.99 1.23
CA CYS A 53 -1.12 -3.29 1.68
C CYS A 53 0.32 -3.10 2.14
N PRO A 54 0.67 -3.52 3.37
CA PRO A 54 2.05 -3.42 3.85
C PRO A 54 2.98 -4.30 3.03
N ILE A 55 4.26 -3.94 3.03
CA ILE A 55 5.30 -4.69 2.33
C ILE A 55 6.28 -5.22 3.39
N THR A 56 6.59 -6.51 3.30
CA THR A 56 7.52 -7.18 4.22
C THR A 56 8.80 -7.55 3.51
N ARG A 57 9.91 -7.56 4.24
CA ARG A 57 11.19 -8.07 3.74
C ARG A 57 11.35 -9.56 3.98
N ASN A 58 10.44 -10.18 4.71
CA ASN A 58 10.51 -11.62 4.96
C ASN A 58 10.39 -12.37 3.63
N PRO A 59 11.42 -13.12 3.20
CA PRO A 59 11.41 -13.78 1.90
C PRO A 59 10.63 -15.08 1.87
N HIS A 60 10.09 -15.52 2.99
CA HIS A 60 9.35 -16.78 3.05
C HIS A 60 8.10 -16.71 2.17
N PRO A 61 7.91 -17.62 1.21
CA PRO A 61 6.72 -17.61 0.36
C PRO A 61 5.46 -17.86 1.17
N TRP A 62 4.39 -17.20 0.78
CA TRP A 62 3.08 -17.36 1.38
C TRP A 62 2.01 -17.11 0.32
N PRO A 63 0.87 -17.83 0.35
CA PRO A 63 -0.13 -17.69 -0.73
C PRO A 63 -0.67 -16.29 -0.94
N THR A 64 -0.69 -15.45 0.10
CA THR A 64 -1.19 -14.09 -0.02
C THR A 64 -0.10 -13.04 -0.22
N LYS A 65 1.15 -13.46 -0.39
CA LYS A 65 2.25 -12.54 -0.70
C LYS A 65 2.43 -12.40 -2.20
N ILE A 66 2.68 -11.17 -2.63
CA ILE A 66 3.06 -10.87 -4.01
C ILE A 66 4.41 -10.19 -3.98
N PHE A 67 5.43 -10.84 -4.55
CA PHE A 67 6.80 -10.32 -4.53
C PHE A 67 6.95 -9.20 -5.54
N LEU A 68 7.62 -8.12 -5.11
CA LEU A 68 7.93 -7.02 -5.99
C LEU A 68 9.09 -7.38 -6.92
N PRO A 69 9.08 -6.89 -8.17
CA PRO A 69 10.21 -7.12 -9.07
C PRO A 69 11.44 -6.32 -8.61
N ASP A 70 12.60 -6.74 -9.11
CA ASP A 70 13.84 -6.01 -8.85
C ASP A 70 13.81 -4.64 -9.51
N GLY A 71 14.64 -3.75 -9.01
CA GLY A 71 14.83 -2.42 -9.59
C GLY A 71 13.94 -1.32 -9.04
N LEU A 72 13.06 -1.65 -8.11
CA LEU A 72 12.25 -0.64 -7.44
C LEU A 72 13.00 -0.08 -6.22
N ALA A 73 12.56 1.09 -5.76
CA ALA A 73 13.10 1.69 -4.54
C ALA A 73 12.78 0.84 -3.30
N VAL A 74 11.79 -0.04 -3.41
CA VAL A 74 11.37 -0.90 -2.31
C VAL A 74 11.56 -2.35 -2.74
N THR A 75 12.11 -3.17 -1.84
CA THR A 75 12.24 -4.61 -2.04
C THR A 75 11.33 -5.33 -1.06
N GLY A 76 10.87 -6.51 -1.44
CA GLY A 76 10.08 -7.34 -0.57
C GLY A 76 8.80 -7.83 -1.21
N ALA A 77 7.82 -8.16 -0.38
CA ALA A 77 6.55 -8.73 -0.83
C ALA A 77 5.37 -7.98 -0.24
N VAL A 78 4.36 -7.77 -1.06
CA VAL A 78 3.11 -7.14 -0.64
C VAL A 78 2.29 -8.17 0.14
N LEU A 79 1.87 -7.79 1.34
CA LEU A 79 1.04 -8.62 2.20
C LEU A 79 -0.42 -8.30 1.92
N VAL A 80 -1.01 -9.02 0.98
CA VAL A 80 -2.35 -8.70 0.49
C VAL A 80 -3.40 -8.92 1.57
N ASP A 81 -3.22 -9.94 2.42
CA ASP A 81 -4.19 -10.24 3.48
C ASP A 81 -4.12 -9.26 4.67
N GLN A 82 -3.17 -8.34 4.66
CA GLN A 82 -3.09 -7.30 5.68
C GLN A 82 -3.51 -5.93 5.14
N VAL A 83 -4.32 -5.95 4.11
CA VAL A 83 -4.89 -4.72 3.53
C VAL A 83 -5.61 -3.93 4.62
N ARG A 84 -5.38 -2.60 4.63
CA ARG A 84 -6.00 -1.75 5.64
C ARG A 84 -6.18 -0.33 5.11
N SER A 85 -7.19 0.33 5.66
CA SER A 85 -7.43 1.74 5.42
C SER A 85 -6.70 2.55 6.48
N ILE A 86 -5.94 3.55 6.05
CA ILE A 86 -5.18 4.39 6.97
C ILE A 86 -5.55 5.86 6.77
N ASP A 87 -5.38 6.66 7.81
CA ASP A 87 -5.53 8.11 7.72
C ASP A 87 -4.34 8.66 6.95
N ARG A 88 -4.63 9.37 5.86
CA ARG A 88 -3.59 9.86 4.96
C ARG A 88 -2.65 10.83 5.65
N ALA A 89 -3.19 11.79 6.39
CA ALA A 89 -2.37 12.81 7.03
C ALA A 89 -1.59 12.27 8.22
N ALA A 90 -2.19 11.36 8.98
CA ALA A 90 -1.58 10.87 10.21
C ALA A 90 -0.54 9.79 9.98
N ARG A 91 -0.67 8.99 8.90
CA ARG A 91 0.12 7.78 8.74
C ARG A 91 1.17 7.84 7.64
N ILE A 92 0.97 8.67 6.62
CA ILE A 92 1.90 8.69 5.47
C ILE A 92 3.03 9.65 5.75
N LEU A 93 4.26 9.13 5.65
CA LEU A 93 5.46 9.93 5.88
C LEU A 93 6.03 10.48 4.59
N ARG A 94 6.11 9.67 3.52
CA ARG A 94 6.57 10.14 2.22
C ARG A 94 6.33 9.10 1.13
N SER A 95 6.47 9.52 -0.11
CA SER A 95 6.41 8.62 -1.26
C SER A 95 7.78 8.01 -1.52
N LEU A 96 7.80 6.73 -1.93
CA LEU A 96 9.01 5.98 -2.24
C LEU A 96 9.09 5.63 -3.74
N GLY A 97 8.11 6.05 -4.54
CA GLY A 97 8.08 5.72 -5.96
C GLY A 97 6.83 4.95 -6.32
N ARG A 98 6.89 4.16 -7.38
CA ARG A 98 5.74 3.44 -7.90
C ARG A 98 6.10 2.01 -8.24
N ALA A 99 5.13 1.12 -8.05
CA ALA A 99 5.21 -0.24 -8.57
C ALA A 99 4.61 -0.30 -9.97
N PRO A 100 5.02 -1.29 -10.79
CA PRO A 100 4.39 -1.50 -12.10
C PRO A 100 2.90 -1.76 -12.00
N GLU A 101 2.16 -1.40 -13.03
CA GLU A 101 0.71 -1.62 -13.06
C GLU A 101 0.35 -3.09 -12.91
N GLU A 102 1.17 -3.99 -13.40
CA GLU A 102 0.95 -5.43 -13.28
C GLU A 102 0.89 -5.87 -11.82
N ILE A 103 1.69 -5.25 -10.97
CA ILE A 103 1.68 -5.56 -9.54
C ILE A 103 0.36 -5.12 -8.91
N VAL A 104 -0.09 -3.92 -9.25
CA VAL A 104 -1.38 -3.43 -8.73
C VAL A 104 -2.52 -4.36 -9.17
N ALA A 105 -2.52 -4.73 -10.44
CA ALA A 105 -3.54 -5.63 -10.98
C ALA A 105 -3.52 -6.98 -10.28
N GLU A 106 -2.34 -7.52 -10.03
CA GLU A 106 -2.18 -8.80 -9.35
C GLU A 106 -2.66 -8.72 -7.90
N VAL A 107 -2.31 -7.65 -7.20
CA VAL A 107 -2.75 -7.44 -5.81
C VAL A 107 -4.27 -7.29 -5.75
N ARG A 108 -4.84 -6.51 -6.66
CA ARG A 108 -6.30 -6.32 -6.70
C ARG A 108 -7.02 -7.61 -7.04
N GLY A 109 -6.46 -8.42 -7.94
CA GLY A 109 -7.01 -9.73 -8.25
C GLY A 109 -7.01 -10.65 -7.05
N LYS A 110 -5.93 -10.64 -6.28
CA LYS A 110 -5.85 -11.42 -5.05
C LYS A 110 -6.85 -10.92 -4.02
N LEU A 111 -6.98 -9.60 -3.86
CA LEU A 111 -7.98 -9.01 -2.96
C LEU A 111 -9.39 -9.45 -3.33
N ARG A 112 -9.71 -9.46 -4.62
CA ARG A 112 -11.01 -9.92 -5.07
C ARG A 112 -11.29 -11.34 -4.59
N THR A 113 -10.30 -12.22 -4.73
CA THR A 113 -10.41 -13.60 -4.27
C THR A 113 -10.60 -13.67 -2.76
N LEU A 114 -9.75 -12.96 -2.02
CA LEU A 114 -9.78 -13.00 -0.55
C LEU A 114 -11.07 -12.43 0.02
N LEU A 115 -11.65 -11.45 -0.66
CA LEU A 115 -12.91 -10.82 -0.23
C LEU A 115 -14.14 -11.55 -0.77
N GLY A 116 -13.95 -12.58 -1.59
CA GLY A 116 -15.05 -13.33 -2.15
C GLY A 116 -15.87 -12.56 -3.17
N LEU A 117 -15.25 -11.59 -3.84
CA LEU A 117 -15.96 -10.79 -4.83
C LEU A 117 -15.93 -11.48 -6.19
N THR A 118 -17.07 -11.53 -6.84
CA THR A 118 -17.18 -12.04 -8.21
C THR A 118 -17.40 -10.87 -9.15
N VAL A 119 -16.94 -11.03 -10.37
CA VAL A 119 -17.06 -9.99 -11.39
C VAL A 119 -18.02 -10.46 -12.47
#